data_c41c060dce7955fa4ae820c2c309db83
#
_entry.id   c41c060dce7955fa4ae820c2c309db83
#
_cell.length_a   1.000
_cell.length_b   1.000
_cell.length_c   1.000
_cell.angle_alpha   90.00
_cell.angle_beta   90.00
_cell.angle_gamma   90.00
#
_symmetry.space_group_name_H-M   'P 1'
#
loop_
_entity.id
_entity.type
_entity.pdbx_description
1 polymer ?
#
loop_
_entity_poly.entity_id
_entity_poly.type
_entity_poly.pdbx_seq_one_letter_code
_entity_poly.pdbx_strand_id
1 'polypeptide(L)'
;FRILYHCSHADEEALDLLEAKKDELFVAPAIGLMYARTYEAEDFGITRQVAEKLGAPFTLERMQQLYPKMRKRGIRVLPGGDYGFPYNPIGRNARDLQWFVELLGYSPTEALVAATKLGGELMGRGELLGQVKPGYLADLLLVDGDPTRDVRVLQGLASGLNDRAV
;
A
#
# COMPACT_ATOMS: atom_id res chain seq x y z
N PHE A 1 -14.65 -0.93 14.09
CA PHE A 1 -13.42 -1.03 13.28
C PHE A 1 -13.61 -0.19 12.01
N ARG A 2 -12.55 0.49 11.56
CA ARG A 2 -12.56 1.26 10.29
C ARG A 2 -11.60 0.68 9.25
N ILE A 3 -10.59 -0.05 9.70
CA ILE A 3 -9.59 -0.67 8.84
C ILE A 3 -9.45 -2.15 9.15
N LEU A 4 -9.33 -2.94 8.10
CA LEU A 4 -9.03 -4.36 8.15
C LEU A 4 -7.66 -4.58 7.52
N TYR A 5 -6.78 -5.22 8.27
CA TYR A 5 -5.44 -5.54 7.78
C TYR A 5 -5.45 -6.88 7.05
N HIS A 6 -4.58 -6.97 6.06
CA HIS A 6 -4.35 -8.14 5.21
C HIS A 6 -5.56 -8.50 4.34
N CYS A 7 -6.53 -9.26 4.82
CA CYS A 7 -7.63 -9.82 4.01
C CYS A 7 -7.16 -10.66 2.81
N SER A 8 -5.91 -11.16 2.82
CA SER A 8 -5.26 -11.81 1.66
C SER A 8 -5.90 -13.13 1.25
N HIS A 9 -6.74 -13.69 2.09
CA HIS A 9 -7.43 -14.96 1.85
C HIS A 9 -8.96 -14.84 1.85
N ALA A 10 -9.48 -13.60 1.70
CA ALA A 10 -10.92 -13.39 1.59
C ALA A 10 -11.51 -14.23 0.43
N ASP A 11 -12.60 -14.88 0.69
CA ASP A 11 -13.44 -15.59 -0.28
C ASP A 11 -14.54 -14.67 -0.83
N GLU A 12 -15.42 -15.18 -1.67
CA GLU A 12 -16.46 -14.36 -2.29
C GLU A 12 -17.48 -13.85 -1.24
N GLU A 13 -17.78 -14.63 -0.18
CA GLU A 13 -18.66 -14.20 0.91
C GLU A 13 -18.02 -13.00 1.66
N ALA A 14 -16.75 -13.10 1.99
CA ALA A 14 -16.01 -11.99 2.62
C ALA A 14 -15.95 -10.76 1.72
N LEU A 15 -15.78 -10.94 0.41
CA LEU A 15 -15.81 -9.85 -0.56
C LEU A 15 -17.19 -9.17 -0.62
N ASP A 16 -18.28 -9.93 -0.57
CA ASP A 16 -19.65 -9.41 -0.57
C ASP A 16 -19.91 -8.58 0.72
N LEU A 17 -19.42 -9.05 1.86
CA LEU A 17 -19.51 -8.31 3.14
C LEU A 17 -18.68 -7.03 3.10
N LEU A 18 -17.46 -7.08 2.55
CA LEU A 18 -16.60 -5.90 2.38
C LEU A 18 -17.23 -4.88 1.43
N GLU A 19 -17.82 -5.35 0.33
CA GLU A 19 -18.49 -4.48 -0.64
C GLU A 19 -19.73 -3.81 -0.02
N ALA A 20 -20.52 -4.54 0.75
CA ALA A 20 -21.68 -4.01 1.48
C ALA A 20 -21.29 -2.92 2.49
N LYS A 21 -20.02 -2.92 2.95
CA LYS A 21 -19.46 -1.98 3.93
C LYS A 21 -18.37 -1.06 3.36
N LYS A 22 -18.24 -0.97 2.04
CA LYS A 22 -17.16 -0.24 1.38
C LYS A 22 -17.09 1.25 1.74
N ASP A 23 -18.19 1.86 2.13
CA ASP A 23 -18.23 3.26 2.55
C ASP A 23 -17.85 3.48 4.02
N GLU A 24 -17.76 2.40 4.80
CA GLU A 24 -17.41 2.44 6.22
C GLU A 24 -15.98 1.91 6.47
N LEU A 25 -15.52 0.95 5.65
CA LEU A 25 -14.30 0.19 5.89
C LEU A 25 -13.21 0.51 4.86
N PHE A 26 -11.99 0.25 5.30
CA PHE A 26 -10.77 0.26 4.49
C PHE A 26 -10.05 -1.07 4.62
N VAL A 27 -9.31 -1.45 3.61
CA VAL A 27 -8.43 -2.63 3.62
C VAL A 27 -6.99 -2.18 3.40
N ALA A 28 -6.07 -2.65 4.26
CA ALA A 28 -4.64 -2.41 4.14
C ALA A 28 -3.91 -3.72 3.88
N PRO A 29 -3.47 -3.98 2.65
CA PRO A 29 -2.67 -5.14 2.33
C PRO A 29 -1.24 -4.99 2.88
N ALA A 30 -0.65 -6.06 3.37
CA ALA A 30 0.77 -6.10 3.69
C ALA A 30 1.60 -6.51 2.46
N ILE A 31 1.38 -5.84 1.31
CA ILE A 31 1.99 -6.24 0.03
C ILE A 31 3.51 -6.13 0.09
N GLY A 32 4.04 -5.07 0.69
CA GLY A 32 5.48 -4.86 0.85
C GLY A 32 6.14 -5.97 1.66
N LEU A 33 5.51 -6.38 2.78
CA LEU A 33 6.01 -7.50 3.60
C LEU A 33 6.01 -8.82 2.83
N MET A 34 4.93 -9.15 2.13
CA MET A 34 4.83 -10.41 1.39
C MET A 34 5.83 -10.45 0.23
N TYR A 35 6.02 -9.35 -0.47
CA TYR A 35 7.04 -9.23 -1.51
C TYR A 35 8.45 -9.41 -0.96
N ALA A 36 8.79 -8.65 0.07
CA ALA A 36 10.12 -8.71 0.69
C ALA A 36 10.42 -10.10 1.25
N ARG A 37 9.45 -10.74 1.94
CA ARG A 37 9.61 -12.10 2.47
C ARG A 37 9.80 -13.14 1.36
N THR A 38 9.19 -12.93 0.19
CA THR A 38 9.29 -13.85 -0.95
C THR A 38 10.62 -13.72 -1.68
N TYR A 39 11.15 -12.50 -1.83
CA TYR A 39 12.23 -12.23 -2.77
C TYR A 39 13.47 -11.56 -2.19
N GLU A 40 13.38 -10.94 -1.01
CA GLU A 40 14.43 -10.04 -0.49
C GLU A 40 14.91 -10.41 0.92
N ALA A 41 14.43 -11.52 1.49
CA ALA A 41 14.69 -11.86 2.88
C ALA A 41 15.79 -12.93 3.07
N GLU A 42 16.49 -13.34 1.99
CA GLU A 42 17.49 -14.42 2.04
C GLU A 42 18.67 -14.06 2.94
N ASP A 43 19.19 -12.85 2.84
CA ASP A 43 20.29 -12.34 3.69
C ASP A 43 19.91 -12.27 5.18
N PHE A 44 18.62 -12.36 5.48
CA PHE A 44 18.07 -12.36 6.84
C PHE A 44 17.66 -13.77 7.32
N GLY A 45 18.12 -14.82 6.63
CA GLY A 45 17.86 -16.21 6.99
C GLY A 45 16.52 -16.78 6.49
N ILE A 46 15.73 -16.01 5.74
CA ILE A 46 14.51 -16.51 5.10
C ILE A 46 14.86 -16.91 3.66
N THR A 47 15.45 -18.08 3.52
CA THR A 47 15.70 -18.66 2.19
C THR A 47 14.40 -18.89 1.45
N ARG A 48 14.50 -19.11 0.13
CA ARG A 48 13.32 -19.43 -0.70
C ARG A 48 12.49 -20.58 -0.14
N GLN A 49 13.15 -21.64 0.34
CA GLN A 49 12.46 -22.79 0.95
C GLN A 49 11.72 -22.41 2.24
N VAL A 50 12.31 -21.54 3.05
CA VAL A 50 11.65 -21.02 4.26
C VAL A 50 10.47 -20.13 3.89
N ALA A 51 10.62 -19.24 2.91
CA ALA A 51 9.53 -18.40 2.42
C ALA A 51 8.35 -19.25 1.90
N GLU A 52 8.63 -20.31 1.16
CA GLU A 52 7.63 -21.26 0.67
C GLU A 52 6.91 -21.99 1.82
N LYS A 53 7.65 -22.46 2.84
CA LYS A 53 7.04 -23.07 4.04
C LYS A 53 6.19 -22.10 4.84
N LEU A 54 6.53 -20.82 4.85
CA LEU A 54 5.73 -19.75 5.46
C LEU A 54 4.55 -19.30 4.59
N GLY A 55 4.41 -19.85 3.38
CA GLY A 55 3.32 -19.55 2.46
C GLY A 55 3.41 -18.14 1.83
N ALA A 56 4.57 -17.47 1.91
CA ALA A 56 4.71 -16.10 1.42
C ALA A 56 4.49 -15.97 -0.09
N PRO A 57 5.07 -16.81 -0.97
CA PRO A 57 4.81 -16.75 -2.40
C PRO A 57 3.34 -16.99 -2.74
N PHE A 58 2.71 -17.98 -2.09
CA PHE A 58 1.30 -18.30 -2.28
C PHE A 58 0.40 -17.12 -1.86
N THR A 59 0.69 -16.53 -0.71
CA THR A 59 -0.05 -15.36 -0.23
C THR A 59 0.11 -14.17 -1.18
N LEU A 60 1.32 -13.93 -1.68
CA LEU A 60 1.59 -12.85 -2.64
C LEU A 60 0.81 -13.05 -3.94
N GLU A 61 0.77 -14.26 -4.47
CA GLU A 61 -0.03 -14.60 -5.66
C GLU A 61 -1.53 -14.38 -5.42
N ARG A 62 -2.03 -14.82 -4.26
CA ARG A 62 -3.42 -14.58 -3.86
C ARG A 62 -3.73 -13.09 -3.81
N MET A 63 -2.84 -12.28 -3.27
CA MET A 63 -2.99 -10.82 -3.20
C MET A 63 -3.10 -10.20 -4.59
N GLN A 64 -2.27 -10.63 -5.54
CA GLN A 64 -2.31 -10.14 -6.92
C GLN A 64 -3.63 -10.46 -7.64
N GLN A 65 -4.31 -11.53 -7.26
CA GLN A 65 -5.61 -11.91 -7.81
C GLN A 65 -6.77 -11.19 -7.09
N LEU A 66 -6.65 -11.03 -5.79
CA LEU A 66 -7.75 -10.61 -4.92
C LEU A 66 -7.94 -9.09 -4.87
N TYR A 67 -6.85 -8.31 -4.69
CA TYR A 67 -6.98 -6.86 -4.55
C TYR A 67 -7.48 -6.15 -5.81
N PRO A 68 -7.14 -6.58 -7.04
CA PRO A 68 -7.82 -6.07 -8.23
C PRO A 68 -9.33 -6.32 -8.24
N LYS A 69 -9.81 -7.45 -7.67
CA LYS A 69 -11.25 -7.70 -7.50
C LYS A 69 -11.85 -6.74 -6.48
N MET A 70 -11.19 -6.54 -5.33
CA MET A 70 -11.63 -5.56 -4.32
C MET A 70 -11.77 -4.17 -4.93
N ARG A 71 -10.76 -3.71 -5.70
CA ARG A 71 -10.81 -2.43 -6.41
C ARG A 71 -12.01 -2.33 -7.36
N LYS A 72 -12.26 -3.36 -8.18
CA LYS A 72 -13.40 -3.39 -9.10
C LYS A 72 -14.76 -3.32 -8.41
N ARG A 73 -14.87 -3.85 -7.18
CA ARG A 73 -16.06 -3.77 -6.32
C ARG A 73 -16.17 -2.44 -5.57
N GLY A 74 -15.19 -1.53 -5.74
CA GLY A 74 -15.17 -0.23 -5.05
C GLY A 74 -14.78 -0.33 -3.57
N ILE A 75 -14.25 -1.46 -3.11
CA ILE A 75 -13.70 -1.62 -1.77
C ILE A 75 -12.45 -0.76 -1.65
N ARG A 76 -12.38 0.08 -0.61
CA ARG A 76 -11.31 1.05 -0.41
C ARG A 76 -10.05 0.37 0.11
N VAL A 77 -9.09 0.14 -0.78
CA VAL A 77 -7.78 -0.42 -0.46
C VAL A 77 -6.76 0.71 -0.45
N LEU A 78 -5.97 0.81 0.62
CA LEU A 78 -4.93 1.83 0.78
C LEU A 78 -3.59 1.18 1.19
N PRO A 79 -2.43 1.85 0.95
CA PRO A 79 -1.14 1.31 1.31
C PRO A 79 -1.02 0.99 2.80
N GLY A 80 -0.39 -0.13 3.12
CA GLY A 80 -0.12 -0.58 4.48
C GLY A 80 0.77 -1.81 4.45
N GLY A 81 2.09 -1.59 4.28
CA GLY A 81 3.06 -2.63 3.92
C GLY A 81 3.59 -3.46 5.08
N ASP A 82 3.12 -3.25 6.32
CA ASP A 82 3.56 -3.98 7.52
C ASP A 82 5.10 -3.90 7.68
N TYR A 83 5.59 -2.66 7.82
CA TYR A 83 7.02 -2.36 7.93
C TYR A 83 7.55 -2.54 9.36
N GLY A 84 8.85 -2.77 9.49
CA GLY A 84 9.56 -2.93 10.75
C GLY A 84 10.40 -4.21 10.84
N PHE A 85 10.33 -5.07 9.83
CA PHE A 85 11.20 -6.24 9.73
C PHE A 85 12.55 -5.86 9.11
N PRO A 86 13.65 -6.55 9.43
CA PRO A 86 14.96 -6.27 8.85
C PRO A 86 14.95 -6.27 7.31
N TYR A 87 14.19 -7.16 6.70
CA TYR A 87 14.01 -7.27 5.24
C TYR A 87 12.88 -6.39 4.69
N ASN A 88 12.09 -5.75 5.55
CA ASN A 88 11.06 -4.77 5.19
C ASN A 88 11.11 -3.57 6.15
N PRO A 89 12.20 -2.78 6.15
CA PRO A 89 12.44 -1.73 7.13
C PRO A 89 11.51 -0.54 6.95
N ILE A 90 11.28 0.20 8.06
CA ILE A 90 10.66 1.52 8.05
C ILE A 90 11.49 2.46 7.16
N GLY A 91 10.82 3.35 6.43
CA GLY A 91 11.44 4.25 5.45
C GLY A 91 11.26 3.81 3.99
N ARG A 92 10.86 2.55 3.75
CA ARG A 92 10.56 2.04 2.40
C ARG A 92 9.07 2.15 2.03
N ASN A 93 8.27 2.87 2.81
CA ASN A 93 6.80 2.89 2.71
C ASN A 93 6.29 3.34 1.33
N ALA A 94 6.97 4.30 0.67
CA ALA A 94 6.61 4.76 -0.68
C ALA A 94 6.66 3.64 -1.73
N ARG A 95 7.37 2.54 -1.45
CA ARG A 95 7.46 1.37 -2.32
C ARG A 95 6.13 0.62 -2.46
N ASP A 96 5.23 0.73 -1.51
CA ASP A 96 3.90 0.16 -1.64
C ASP A 96 3.14 0.72 -2.85
N LEU A 97 3.37 1.99 -3.18
CA LEU A 97 2.75 2.59 -4.37
C LEU A 97 3.22 1.92 -5.67
N GLN A 98 4.50 1.53 -5.73
CA GLN A 98 5.02 0.73 -6.84
C GLN A 98 4.29 -0.62 -6.91
N TRP A 99 4.12 -1.31 -5.78
CA TRP A 99 3.43 -2.61 -5.76
C TRP A 99 1.95 -2.49 -6.08
N PHE A 100 1.31 -1.39 -5.71
CA PHE A 100 -0.07 -1.12 -6.13
C PHE A 100 -0.18 -1.04 -7.65
N VAL A 101 0.79 -0.41 -8.31
CA VAL A 101 0.82 -0.30 -9.77
C VAL A 101 1.21 -1.64 -10.41
N GLU A 102 2.36 -2.20 -10.03
CA GLU A 102 2.97 -3.34 -10.72
C GLU A 102 2.29 -4.68 -10.41
N LEU A 103 1.79 -4.85 -9.19
CA LEU A 103 1.24 -6.13 -8.73
C LEU A 103 -0.28 -6.12 -8.57
N LEU A 104 -0.88 -4.97 -8.22
CA LEU A 104 -2.31 -4.88 -7.93
C LEU A 104 -3.11 -4.20 -9.06
N GLY A 105 -2.43 -3.78 -10.13
CA GLY A 105 -3.06 -3.23 -11.34
C GLY A 105 -3.70 -1.86 -11.17
N TYR A 106 -3.22 -1.05 -10.20
CA TYR A 106 -3.60 0.36 -10.08
C TYR A 106 -2.86 1.19 -11.13
N SER A 107 -3.48 2.25 -11.62
CA SER A 107 -2.74 3.31 -12.28
C SER A 107 -1.91 4.11 -11.25
N PRO A 108 -0.84 4.80 -11.66
CA PRO A 108 -0.10 5.67 -10.75
C PRO A 108 -0.98 6.67 -10.00
N THR A 109 -1.94 7.29 -10.69
CA THR A 109 -2.89 8.23 -10.08
C THR A 109 -3.79 7.56 -9.05
N GLU A 110 -4.32 6.36 -9.33
CA GLU A 110 -5.13 5.62 -8.35
C GLU A 110 -4.32 5.25 -7.11
N ALA A 111 -3.05 4.85 -7.27
CA ALA A 111 -2.16 4.56 -6.15
C ALA A 111 -1.90 5.80 -5.29
N LEU A 112 -1.69 6.97 -5.91
CA LEU A 112 -1.57 8.25 -5.21
C LEU A 112 -2.84 8.60 -4.44
N VAL A 113 -4.00 8.48 -5.05
CA VAL A 113 -5.31 8.72 -4.39
C VAL A 113 -5.48 7.78 -3.19
N ALA A 114 -5.10 6.50 -3.34
CA ALA A 114 -5.16 5.54 -2.24
C ALA A 114 -4.28 5.94 -1.05
N ALA A 115 -3.08 6.47 -1.32
CA ALA A 115 -2.15 6.90 -0.28
C ALA A 115 -2.52 8.24 0.38
N THR A 116 -3.17 9.13 -0.35
CA THR A 116 -3.41 10.52 0.10
C THR A 116 -4.86 10.73 0.50
N LYS A 117 -5.78 10.79 -0.45
CA LYS A 117 -7.20 11.06 -0.20
C LYS A 117 -7.82 10.00 0.73
N LEU A 118 -7.66 8.71 0.41
CA LEU A 118 -8.20 7.64 1.27
C LEU A 118 -7.50 7.61 2.63
N GLY A 119 -6.22 7.97 2.71
CA GLY A 119 -5.52 8.15 3.98
C GLY A 119 -6.16 9.23 4.85
N GLY A 120 -6.48 10.39 4.29
CA GLY A 120 -7.21 11.47 4.97
C GLY A 120 -8.59 11.03 5.45
N GLU A 121 -9.33 10.30 4.61
CA GLU A 121 -10.64 9.73 4.96
C GLU A 121 -10.54 8.70 6.09
N LEU A 122 -9.54 7.79 6.05
CA LEU A 122 -9.28 6.82 7.11
C LEU A 122 -9.03 7.51 8.46
N MET A 123 -8.26 8.59 8.45
CA MET A 123 -7.97 9.40 9.64
C MET A 123 -9.21 10.18 10.15
N GLY A 124 -10.35 10.13 9.46
CA GLY A 124 -11.54 10.90 9.79
C GLY A 124 -11.39 12.40 9.49
N ARG A 125 -10.44 12.77 8.63
CA ARG A 125 -10.10 14.16 8.27
C ARG A 125 -10.12 14.38 6.75
N GLY A 126 -10.97 13.66 6.03
CA GLY A 126 -11.06 13.71 4.57
C GLY A 126 -11.43 15.10 4.02
N GLU A 127 -12.01 15.98 4.85
CA GLU A 127 -12.30 17.36 4.49
C GLU A 127 -11.12 18.32 4.70
N LEU A 128 -10.00 17.84 5.27
CA LEU A 128 -8.84 18.66 5.61
C LEU A 128 -7.52 18.11 5.08
N LEU A 129 -7.44 16.81 4.77
CA LEU A 129 -6.20 16.11 4.44
C LEU A 129 -6.30 15.34 3.13
N GLY A 130 -5.14 15.12 2.50
CA GLY A 130 -4.95 14.20 1.39
C GLY A 130 -5.28 14.76 0.02
N GLN A 131 -5.57 16.05 -0.10
CA GLN A 131 -5.84 16.71 -1.37
C GLN A 131 -5.23 18.10 -1.42
N VAL A 132 -4.81 18.51 -2.61
CA VAL A 132 -4.34 19.88 -2.88
C VAL A 132 -5.53 20.71 -3.34
N LYS A 133 -6.20 21.37 -2.39
CA LYS A 133 -7.33 22.25 -2.73
C LYS A 133 -7.57 23.32 -1.63
N PRO A 134 -8.27 24.43 -1.95
CA PRO A 134 -8.58 25.48 -0.97
C PRO A 134 -9.26 24.90 0.28
N GLY A 135 -8.82 25.34 1.46
CA GLY A 135 -9.36 24.90 2.76
C GLY A 135 -8.70 23.63 3.33
N TYR A 136 -7.85 22.94 2.57
CA TYR A 136 -7.09 21.79 3.05
C TYR A 136 -5.78 22.22 3.71
N LEU A 137 -5.29 21.40 4.64
CA LEU A 137 -3.97 21.59 5.25
C LEU A 137 -2.87 21.39 4.19
N ALA A 138 -1.86 22.25 4.22
CA ALA A 138 -0.78 22.25 3.25
C ALA A 138 0.33 21.27 3.65
N ASP A 139 -0.01 20.02 3.93
CA ASP A 139 0.94 18.93 4.07
C ASP A 139 1.34 18.48 2.65
N LEU A 140 2.36 19.15 2.11
CA LEU A 140 2.76 19.03 0.71
C LEU A 140 4.13 18.37 0.57
N LEU A 141 4.26 17.53 -0.43
CA LEU A 141 5.51 16.92 -0.84
C LEU A 141 5.89 17.44 -2.23
N LEU A 142 7.06 18.06 -2.35
CA LEU A 142 7.65 18.43 -3.64
C LEU A 142 8.57 17.31 -4.09
N VAL A 143 8.34 16.80 -5.31
CA VAL A 143 9.13 15.72 -5.90
C VAL A 143 9.78 16.16 -7.21
N ASP A 144 10.95 15.61 -7.47
CA ASP A 144 11.61 15.72 -8.76
C ASP A 144 11.10 14.61 -9.68
N GLY A 145 10.26 14.96 -10.65
CA GLY A 145 9.60 14.05 -11.57
C GLY A 145 8.07 14.09 -11.48
N ASP A 146 7.42 13.24 -12.26
CA ASP A 146 5.96 13.17 -12.36
C ASP A 146 5.44 11.86 -11.76
N PRO A 147 4.98 11.84 -10.50
CA PRO A 147 4.48 10.64 -9.84
C PRO A 147 3.17 10.12 -10.44
N THR A 148 2.48 10.91 -11.27
CA THR A 148 1.29 10.44 -11.99
C THR A 148 1.63 9.55 -13.19
N ARG A 149 2.90 9.57 -13.60
CA ARG A 149 3.45 8.68 -14.63
C ARG A 149 4.26 7.53 -14.04
N ASP A 150 5.05 7.83 -13.01
CA ASP A 150 5.91 6.86 -12.35
C ASP A 150 5.98 7.13 -10.84
N VAL A 151 5.28 6.32 -10.06
CA VAL A 151 5.25 6.44 -8.60
C VAL A 151 6.62 6.15 -7.95
N ARG A 152 7.57 5.53 -8.67
CA ARG A 152 8.91 5.23 -8.14
C ARG A 152 9.72 6.48 -7.83
N VAL A 153 9.40 7.63 -8.44
CA VAL A 153 10.04 8.92 -8.10
C VAL A 153 9.85 9.31 -6.63
N LEU A 154 8.84 8.75 -5.96
CA LEU A 154 8.58 8.98 -4.53
C LEU A 154 9.54 8.19 -3.61
N GLN A 155 10.22 7.17 -4.12
CA GLN A 155 11.14 6.34 -3.32
C GLN A 155 12.49 7.02 -3.07
N GLY A 156 12.93 7.88 -3.98
CA GLY A 156 14.17 8.65 -3.86
C GLY A 156 14.17 9.66 -2.69
N LEU A 157 13.00 10.03 -2.19
CA LEU A 157 12.85 10.97 -1.08
C LEU A 157 13.27 10.36 0.27
N ALA A 158 13.14 9.04 0.44
CA ALA A 158 13.55 8.37 1.66
C ALA A 158 15.07 8.34 1.86
N SER A 159 15.86 8.41 0.79
CA SER A 159 17.33 8.50 0.84
C SER A 159 17.85 9.93 0.99
N GLY A 160 17.01 10.94 0.72
CA GLY A 160 17.38 12.37 0.78
C GLY A 160 16.94 13.09 2.06
N LEU A 161 16.12 12.49 2.90
CA LEU A 161 15.66 13.11 4.15
C LEU A 161 16.77 13.24 5.22
N ASN A 162 17.91 12.57 5.05
CA ASN A 162 19.04 12.72 5.97
C ASN A 162 19.93 13.92 5.69
N ASP A 163 19.81 14.58 4.54
CA ASP A 163 20.74 15.64 4.17
C ASP A 163 20.12 17.05 3.99
N ARG A 164 18.81 17.21 4.10
CA ARG A 164 18.16 18.53 3.97
C ARG A 164 17.01 18.70 4.96
N ALA A 165 17.34 18.70 6.24
CA ALA A 165 16.49 19.36 7.23
C ALA A 165 16.73 20.88 7.09
N VAL A 166 15.75 21.59 6.58
CA VAL A 166 15.64 23.06 6.73
C VAL A 166 14.47 23.32 7.65
#